data_d755c945177afed32e436fe59978463d
#
_entry.id   d755c945177afed32e436fe59978463d
#
_cell.length_a   1.000
_cell.length_b   1.000
_cell.length_c   1.000
_cell.angle_alpha   90.00
_cell.angle_beta   90.00
_cell.angle_gamma   90.00
#
_symmetry.space_group_name_H-M   'P 1'
#
loop_
_entity.id
_entity.type
_entity.pdbx_description
1 polymer ?
#
loop_
_entity_poly.entity_id
_entity_poly.type
_entity_poly.pdbx_seq_one_letter_code
_entity_poly.pdbx_strand_id
1 'polypeptide(L)' 'MEKTELEFVYFMRGTSGSFMSNLFQTIFSADLENMRKLSLGFPNEVEVVHRYQNEEGYWQKLEKKIG' A
#
# COMPACT_ATOMS: atom_id res chain seq x y z
N MET A 1 -9.26 -4.39 -5.56
CA MET A 1 -8.65 -3.41 -4.65
C MET A 1 -8.80 -3.78 -3.17
N GLU A 2 -9.92 -4.38 -2.77
CA GLU A 2 -10.13 -4.75 -1.36
C GLU A 2 -9.06 -5.68 -0.81
N LYS A 3 -8.64 -6.68 -1.59
CA LYS A 3 -7.57 -7.59 -1.15
C LYS A 3 -6.27 -6.84 -0.92
N THR A 4 -5.94 -5.91 -1.80
CA THR A 4 -4.72 -5.10 -1.66
C THR A 4 -4.80 -4.18 -0.46
N GLU A 5 -5.98 -3.61 -0.20
CA GLU A 5 -6.20 -2.78 0.99
C GLU A 5 -6.02 -3.59 2.26
N LEU A 6 -6.53 -4.82 2.30
CA LEU A 6 -6.36 -5.71 3.45
C LEU A 6 -4.87 -6.02 3.68
N GLU A 7 -4.15 -6.33 2.60
CA GLU A 7 -2.71 -6.58 2.69
C GLU A 7 -1.95 -5.36 3.20
N PHE A 8 -2.35 -4.17 2.76
CA PHE A 8 -1.74 -2.92 3.23
C PHE A 8 -1.99 -2.71 4.74
N VAL A 9 -3.19 -2.99 5.20
CA VAL A 9 -3.49 -2.87 6.64
C VAL A 9 -2.64 -3.84 7.44
N TYR A 10 -2.49 -5.08 6.98
CA TYR A 10 -1.62 -6.04 7.66
C TYR A 10 -0.18 -5.55 7.69
N PHE A 11 0.31 -4.97 6.59
CA PHE A 11 1.65 -4.40 6.55
C PHE A 11 1.80 -3.29 7.61
N MET A 12 0.84 -2.37 7.67
CA MET A 12 0.90 -1.27 8.63
C MET A 12 0.83 -1.75 10.08
N ARG A 13 0.17 -2.88 10.32
CA ARG A 13 0.09 -3.49 11.65
C ARG A 13 1.29 -4.37 11.98
N GLY A 14 2.20 -4.57 11.02
CA GLY A 14 3.37 -5.41 11.22
C GLY A 14 3.09 -6.90 11.15
N THR A 15 1.98 -7.31 10.52
CA THR A 15 1.56 -8.71 10.47
C THR A 15 1.57 -9.31 9.07
N SER A 16 2.03 -8.57 8.06
CA SER A 16 2.09 -9.08 6.69
C SER A 16 3.27 -10.03 6.50
N GLY A 17 3.18 -10.89 5.46
CA GLY A 17 4.29 -11.75 5.08
C GLY A 17 5.46 -10.94 4.55
N SER A 18 6.64 -11.58 4.48
CA SER A 18 7.88 -10.87 4.13
C SER A 18 7.86 -10.26 2.73
N PHE A 19 7.26 -10.94 1.75
CA PHE A 19 7.20 -10.40 0.39
C PHE A 19 6.41 -9.09 0.35
N MET A 20 5.21 -9.09 0.89
CA MET A 20 4.37 -7.90 0.86
C MET A 20 4.94 -6.78 1.72
N SER A 21 5.53 -7.13 2.86
CA SER A 21 6.21 -6.15 3.70
C SER A 21 7.33 -5.45 2.95
N ASN A 22 8.18 -6.22 2.25
CA ASN A 22 9.27 -5.67 1.47
C ASN A 22 8.75 -4.84 0.28
N LEU A 23 7.69 -5.30 -0.38
CA LEU A 23 7.11 -4.60 -1.51
C LEU A 23 6.58 -3.23 -1.09
N PHE A 24 5.79 -3.16 -0.03
CA PHE A 24 5.27 -1.88 0.44
C PHE A 24 6.38 -0.94 0.90
N GLN A 25 7.40 -1.46 1.58
CA GLN A 25 8.56 -0.64 1.96
C GLN A 25 9.27 -0.08 0.74
N THR A 26 9.42 -0.88 -0.30
CA THR A 26 10.03 -0.46 -1.55
C THR A 26 9.21 0.66 -2.20
N ILE A 27 7.88 0.51 -2.23
CA ILE A 27 7.00 1.55 -2.79
C ILE A 27 7.13 2.85 -1.99
N PHE A 28 7.14 2.78 -0.66
CA PHE A 28 7.29 3.96 0.17
C PHE A 28 8.61 4.70 -0.07
N SER A 29 9.67 3.97 -0.40
CA SER A 29 11.00 4.57 -0.63
C SER A 29 11.26 4.95 -2.08
N ALA A 30 10.38 4.60 -3.00
CA ALA A 30 10.59 4.81 -4.43
C ALA A 30 10.46 6.27 -4.82
N ASP A 31 11.35 6.72 -5.69
CA ASP A 31 11.20 8.02 -6.35
C ASP A 31 10.14 7.90 -7.47
N LEU A 32 9.86 9.01 -8.15
CA LEU A 32 8.81 9.03 -9.16
C LEU A 32 9.06 8.04 -10.30
N GLU A 33 10.30 7.95 -10.77
CA GLU A 33 10.64 7.03 -11.86
C GLU A 33 10.45 5.58 -11.45
N ASN A 34 10.94 5.21 -10.28
CA ASN A 34 10.79 3.85 -9.78
C ASN A 34 9.34 3.53 -9.45
N MET A 35 8.58 4.53 -8.96
CA MET A 35 7.15 4.35 -8.72
C MET A 35 6.41 3.99 -10.00
N ARG A 36 6.75 4.62 -11.12
CA ARG A 36 6.15 4.30 -12.42
C ARG A 36 6.45 2.87 -12.83
N LYS A 37 7.69 2.42 -12.63
CA LYS A 37 8.09 1.05 -12.94
C LYS A 37 7.33 0.05 -12.07
N LEU A 38 7.23 0.34 -10.79
CA LEU A 38 6.49 -0.53 -9.86
C LEU A 38 5.01 -0.60 -10.22
N SER A 39 4.42 0.50 -10.69
CA SER A 39 3.01 0.52 -11.05
C SER A 39 2.68 -0.35 -12.26
N LEU A 40 3.67 -0.70 -13.08
CA LEU A 40 3.44 -1.61 -14.20
C LEU A 40 3.20 -3.05 -13.73
N GLY A 41 3.90 -3.47 -12.69
CA GLY A 41 3.76 -4.81 -12.14
C GLY A 41 2.82 -4.90 -10.95
N PHE A 42 2.72 -3.82 -10.18
CA PHE A 42 1.94 -3.79 -8.94
C PHE A 42 1.06 -2.54 -8.86
N PRO A 43 0.13 -2.36 -9.83
CA PRO A 43 -0.66 -1.13 -9.90
C PRO A 43 -1.56 -0.90 -8.67
N ASN A 44 -2.15 -1.95 -8.13
CA ASN A 44 -3.04 -1.80 -6.98
C ASN A 44 -2.25 -1.42 -5.72
N GLU A 45 -1.09 -2.03 -5.53
CA GLU A 45 -0.24 -1.75 -4.37
C GLU A 45 0.28 -0.32 -4.41
N VAL A 46 0.70 0.13 -5.58
CA VAL A 46 1.16 1.52 -5.75
C VAL A 46 0.01 2.49 -5.50
N GLU A 47 -1.18 2.18 -6.01
CA GLU A 47 -2.34 3.05 -5.80
C GLU A 47 -2.73 3.16 -4.33
N VAL A 48 -2.71 2.05 -3.59
CA VAL A 48 -3.04 2.08 -2.16
C VAL A 48 -2.07 2.97 -1.40
N VAL A 49 -0.77 2.85 -1.66
CA VAL A 49 0.23 3.70 -1.01
C VAL A 49 0.02 5.16 -1.39
N HIS A 50 -0.24 5.43 -2.67
CA HIS A 50 -0.49 6.79 -3.13
C HIS A 50 -1.70 7.41 -2.44
N ARG A 51 -2.79 6.65 -2.30
CA ARG A 51 -3.99 7.13 -1.60
C ARG A 51 -3.72 7.36 -0.12
N TYR A 52 -2.97 6.46 0.50
CA TYR A 52 -2.58 6.65 1.89
C TYR A 52 -1.82 7.96 2.11
N GLN A 53 -0.91 8.28 1.19
CA GLN A 53 -0.09 9.48 1.29
C GLN A 53 -0.82 10.77 0.95
N ASN A 54 -1.84 10.71 0.09
CA ASN A 54 -2.44 11.90 -0.51
C ASN A 54 -3.93 12.09 -0.24
N GLU A 55 -4.66 11.02 0.10
CA GLU A 55 -6.10 11.12 0.34
C GLU A 55 -6.36 11.24 1.84
N GLU A 56 -6.83 12.40 2.28
CA GLU A 56 -7.15 12.64 3.68
C GLU A 56 -8.24 11.68 4.14
N GLY A 57 -8.00 11.05 5.29
CA GLY A 57 -8.97 10.13 5.88
C GLY A 57 -8.98 8.71 5.31
N TYR A 58 -8.12 8.43 4.32
CA TYR A 58 -8.11 7.12 3.70
C TYR A 58 -7.76 6.01 4.70
N TRP A 59 -6.74 6.24 5.54
CA TRP A 59 -6.35 5.25 6.55
C TRP A 59 -7.48 4.95 7.53
N GLN A 60 -8.20 5.97 7.98
CA GLN A 60 -9.33 5.81 8.88
C GLN A 60 -10.45 4.99 8.24
N LYS A 61 -10.69 5.21 6.94
CA LYS A 61 -11.68 4.41 6.20
C LYS A 61 -11.28 2.94 6.15
N LEU A 62 -10.00 2.65 5.92
CA LEU A 62 -9.49 1.29 5.89
C LEU A 62 -9.62 0.60 7.23
N GLU A 63 -9.27 1.29 8.30
CA GLU A 63 -9.40 0.73 9.65
C GLU A 63 -10.84 0.40 9.99
N LYS A 64 -11.77 1.27 9.63
CA LYS A 64 -13.19 1.04 9.84
C LYS A 64 -13.71 -0.14 9.04
N LYS A 65 -13.28 -0.26 7.79
CA LYS A 65 -13.74 -1.27 6.86
C LYS A 65 -13.24 -2.66 7.21
N ILE A 66 -12.01 -2.74 7.71
CA ILE A 66 -11.34 -4.03 7.94
C ILE A 66 -11.40 -4.43 9.41
N GLY A 67 -11.57 -3.50 10.29
CA GLY A 67 -11.60 -3.75 11.73
C GLY A 67 -10.24 -3.80 12.34
#